data_3089e6d7db9757947aedf1b65b6f6a0d
#
_entry.id   3089e6d7db9757947aedf1b65b6f6a0d
#
_cell.length_a   1.000
_cell.length_b   1.000
_cell.length_c   1.000
_cell.angle_alpha   90.00
_cell.angle_beta   90.00
_cell.angle_gamma   90.00
#
_symmetry.space_group_name_H-M   'P 1'
#
loop_
_entity.id
_entity.type
_entity.pdbx_description
1 polymer ?
#
loop_
_entity_poly.entity_id
_entity_poly.type
_entity_poly.pdbx_seq_one_letter_code
_entity_poly.pdbx_strand_id
1 'polypeptide(L)'
;GYSNLEYDVKLGKRGSRHDILQELMVELTGAEDVMIVNNNASATMLVLSAMAEGHEVVVSRGELVEIGGAFRIPDIMVQSGATLHEVGTTNKTKPSDYEKAINENTGALMKVHTSNYKIMGFTEEVELDELVDIGKDHDLPVIFDMGNGLMVNLSEYGLDEPNVPASLTTGIDVILFSGDKLLGGPQAGIIAGKRRYIEKMKKHPLARALRVDKMTFAAMEETLKKYRDTSVAMRDIPVLRMISTPRDILLGRADKLSAKIREANDRLNVRIVDAEDQIGGGSAPMVFLPG
;
A
#
# COMPACT_ATOMS: atom_id res chain seq x y z
N GLY A 1 10.15 -29.73 -1.69
CA GLY A 1 9.95 -30.31 -3.01
C GLY A 1 10.20 -29.33 -4.14
N TYR A 2 10.34 -29.84 -5.34
CA TYR A 2 10.45 -28.99 -6.55
C TYR A 2 9.11 -28.32 -6.84
N SER A 3 9.17 -27.10 -7.37
CA SER A 3 7.99 -26.35 -7.81
C SER A 3 8.22 -25.74 -9.19
N ASN A 4 7.14 -25.45 -9.92
CA ASN A 4 7.18 -24.84 -11.25
C ASN A 4 7.18 -23.30 -11.24
N LEU A 5 7.43 -22.68 -10.10
CA LEU A 5 7.43 -21.22 -9.91
C LEU A 5 8.34 -20.45 -10.87
N GLU A 6 9.44 -21.04 -11.29
CA GLU A 6 10.40 -20.46 -12.23
C GLU A 6 10.47 -21.30 -13.52
N TYR A 7 9.38 -21.97 -13.89
CA TYR A 7 9.34 -22.84 -15.05
C TYR A 7 8.09 -22.59 -15.89
N ASP A 8 8.29 -22.18 -17.12
CA ASP A 8 7.21 -22.07 -18.09
C ASP A 8 6.90 -23.47 -18.63
N VAL A 9 5.79 -24.04 -18.19
CA VAL A 9 5.35 -25.39 -18.54
C VAL A 9 5.00 -25.49 -20.05
N LYS A 10 4.50 -24.40 -20.66
CA LYS A 10 4.12 -24.37 -22.08
C LYS A 10 5.34 -24.37 -22.98
N LEU A 11 6.35 -23.60 -22.61
CA LEU A 11 7.58 -23.45 -23.39
C LEU A 11 8.68 -24.46 -23.00
N GLY A 12 8.50 -25.22 -21.92
CA GLY A 12 9.47 -26.20 -21.45
C GLY A 12 10.80 -25.59 -20.98
N LYS A 13 10.81 -24.34 -20.55
CA LYS A 13 12.02 -23.61 -20.17
C LYS A 13 11.84 -22.81 -18.87
N ARG A 14 12.94 -22.29 -18.34
CA ARG A 14 12.92 -21.40 -17.18
C ARG A 14 12.16 -20.11 -17.49
N GLY A 15 11.17 -19.78 -16.64
CA GLY A 15 10.39 -18.56 -16.66
C GLY A 15 10.75 -17.62 -15.51
N SER A 16 10.09 -16.49 -15.45
CA SER A 16 10.20 -15.54 -14.34
C SER A 16 9.16 -15.88 -13.27
N ARG A 17 9.56 -15.85 -12.01
CA ARG A 17 8.63 -16.02 -10.90
C ARG A 17 7.64 -14.83 -10.78
N HIS A 18 8.01 -13.68 -11.31
CA HIS A 18 7.16 -12.50 -11.33
C HIS A 18 5.93 -12.68 -12.23
N ASP A 19 6.01 -13.55 -13.26
CA ASP A 19 4.95 -13.75 -14.24
C ASP A 19 3.68 -14.37 -13.62
N ILE A 20 3.80 -15.07 -12.47
CA ILE A 20 2.70 -15.81 -11.83
C ILE A 20 1.55 -14.90 -11.44
N LEU A 21 1.85 -13.75 -10.85
CA LEU A 21 0.85 -12.80 -10.36
C LEU A 21 0.74 -11.54 -11.24
N GLN A 22 1.67 -11.37 -12.18
CA GLN A 22 1.74 -10.18 -13.01
C GLN A 22 0.45 -9.95 -13.80
N GLU A 23 -0.01 -10.97 -14.54
CA GLU A 23 -1.23 -10.86 -15.36
C GLU A 23 -2.45 -10.50 -14.50
N LEU A 24 -2.60 -11.17 -13.36
CA LEU A 24 -3.71 -10.94 -12.43
C LEU A 24 -3.65 -9.54 -11.80
N MET A 25 -2.46 -9.10 -11.37
CA MET A 25 -2.30 -7.77 -10.79
C MET A 25 -2.50 -6.66 -11.82
N VAL A 26 -2.01 -6.84 -13.06
CA VAL A 26 -2.25 -5.90 -14.17
C VAL A 26 -3.74 -5.80 -14.48
N GLU A 27 -4.45 -6.94 -14.53
CA GLU A 27 -5.92 -7.00 -14.70
C GLU A 27 -6.65 -6.20 -13.62
N LEU A 28 -6.26 -6.37 -12.35
CA LEU A 28 -6.95 -5.79 -11.20
C LEU A 28 -6.60 -4.32 -10.95
N THR A 29 -5.37 -3.90 -11.24
CA THR A 29 -4.89 -2.56 -10.92
C THR A 29 -4.92 -1.60 -12.10
N GLY A 30 -4.87 -2.10 -13.34
CA GLY A 30 -4.68 -1.29 -14.53
C GLY A 30 -3.23 -0.82 -14.76
N ALA A 31 -2.27 -1.27 -13.97
CA ALA A 31 -0.86 -0.96 -14.17
C ALA A 31 -0.31 -1.60 -15.46
N GLU A 32 0.74 -1.02 -16.04
CA GLU A 32 1.42 -1.62 -17.20
C GLU A 32 2.24 -2.86 -16.82
N ASP A 33 2.78 -2.90 -15.61
CA ASP A 33 3.57 -4.01 -15.07
C ASP A 33 3.58 -3.98 -13.54
N VAL A 34 3.90 -5.13 -12.92
CA VAL A 34 3.91 -5.31 -11.47
C VAL A 34 5.09 -6.19 -11.03
N MET A 35 5.60 -5.91 -9.84
CA MET A 35 6.59 -6.72 -9.15
C MET A 35 6.21 -6.90 -7.68
N ILE A 36 6.54 -8.06 -7.08
CA ILE A 36 6.26 -8.35 -5.68
C ILE A 36 7.58 -8.68 -4.95
N VAL A 37 7.74 -8.08 -3.79
CA VAL A 37 8.89 -8.25 -2.87
C VAL A 37 8.39 -8.56 -1.45
N ASN A 38 9.31 -8.81 -0.50
CA ASN A 38 9.02 -9.31 0.84
C ASN A 38 8.04 -8.46 1.66
N ASN A 39 8.14 -7.14 1.57
CA ASN A 39 7.30 -6.17 2.28
C ASN A 39 7.42 -4.77 1.66
N ASN A 40 6.62 -3.82 2.10
CA ASN A 40 6.62 -2.48 1.53
C ASN A 40 7.92 -1.70 1.79
N ALA A 41 8.60 -1.91 2.92
CA ALA A 41 9.92 -1.33 3.18
C ALA A 41 10.96 -1.78 2.14
N SER A 42 10.93 -3.08 1.78
CA SER A 42 11.74 -3.63 0.69
C SER A 42 11.37 -3.05 -0.67
N ALA A 43 10.08 -2.79 -0.92
CA ALA A 43 9.60 -2.14 -2.13
C ALA A 43 10.15 -0.71 -2.22
N THR A 44 10.03 0.08 -1.16
CA THR A 44 10.52 1.46 -1.10
C THR A 44 12.04 1.50 -1.33
N MET A 45 12.80 0.63 -0.65
CA MET A 45 14.26 0.53 -0.84
C MET A 45 14.62 0.20 -2.30
N LEU A 46 13.96 -0.80 -2.89
CA LEU A 46 14.25 -1.23 -4.28
C LEU A 46 13.91 -0.13 -5.29
N VAL A 47 12.75 0.52 -5.12
CA VAL A 47 12.31 1.61 -6.01
C VAL A 47 13.30 2.75 -5.96
N LEU A 48 13.65 3.24 -4.78
CA LEU A 48 14.60 4.35 -4.61
C LEU A 48 15.99 3.98 -5.12
N SER A 49 16.53 2.80 -4.79
CA SER A 49 17.83 2.35 -5.31
C SER A 49 17.83 2.21 -6.84
N ALA A 50 16.75 1.72 -7.44
CA ALA A 50 16.70 1.54 -8.88
C ALA A 50 16.45 2.83 -9.66
N MET A 51 15.76 3.81 -9.07
CA MET A 51 15.31 5.01 -9.77
C MET A 51 16.10 6.27 -9.43
N ALA A 52 16.62 6.37 -8.21
CA ALA A 52 17.17 7.62 -7.67
C ALA A 52 18.52 7.47 -6.94
N GLU A 53 19.24 6.33 -7.06
CA GLU A 53 20.58 6.19 -6.49
C GLU A 53 21.51 7.32 -6.98
N GLY A 54 22.15 8.03 -6.04
CA GLY A 54 23.03 9.17 -6.32
C GLY A 54 22.31 10.48 -6.66
N HIS A 55 20.98 10.51 -6.62
CA HIS A 55 20.17 11.69 -6.93
C HIS A 55 19.30 12.12 -5.74
N GLU A 56 18.73 13.30 -5.83
CA GLU A 56 17.78 13.82 -4.86
C GLU A 56 16.36 13.29 -5.13
N VAL A 57 15.64 12.97 -4.06
CA VAL A 57 14.21 12.68 -4.10
C VAL A 57 13.48 13.74 -3.30
N VAL A 58 12.61 14.48 -3.98
CA VAL A 58 11.84 15.57 -3.35
C VAL A 58 10.60 15.01 -2.68
N VAL A 59 10.46 15.26 -1.37
CA VAL A 59 9.37 14.74 -0.54
C VAL A 59 8.82 15.85 0.36
N SER A 60 7.50 15.87 0.58
CA SER A 60 6.88 16.78 1.55
C SER A 60 7.36 16.47 2.97
N ARG A 61 7.74 17.50 3.73
CA ARG A 61 8.13 17.36 5.14
C ARG A 61 7.02 16.78 6.00
N GLY A 62 5.77 17.07 5.68
CA GLY A 62 4.60 16.50 6.35
C GLY A 62 4.37 15.02 6.08
N GLU A 63 5.10 14.41 5.14
CA GLU A 63 4.98 13.02 4.73
C GLU A 63 6.16 12.13 5.16
N LEU A 64 7.08 12.65 5.99
CA LEU A 64 8.23 11.90 6.51
C LEU A 64 7.81 10.99 7.66
N VAL A 65 7.12 9.93 7.33
CA VAL A 65 6.47 9.01 8.26
C VAL A 65 7.46 8.03 8.90
N GLU A 66 7.17 7.66 10.17
CA GLU A 66 7.73 6.47 10.82
C GLU A 66 6.61 5.45 11.02
N ILE A 67 6.82 4.21 10.58
CA ILE A 67 5.84 3.11 10.67
C ILE A 67 6.53 1.87 11.26
N GLY A 68 5.79 1.11 12.10
CA GLY A 68 6.23 -0.20 12.60
C GLY A 68 7.46 -0.16 13.51
N GLY A 69 7.74 0.99 14.13
CA GLY A 69 8.76 1.14 15.17
C GLY A 69 10.21 1.34 14.69
N ALA A 70 10.47 1.24 13.39
CA ALA A 70 11.84 1.45 12.87
C ALA A 70 11.89 1.86 11.39
N PHE A 71 10.80 1.77 10.63
CA PHE A 71 10.80 2.21 9.24
C PHE A 71 10.55 3.71 9.18
N ARG A 72 11.58 4.45 8.80
CA ARG A 72 11.54 5.91 8.60
C ARG A 72 11.90 6.23 7.17
N ILE A 73 11.11 7.09 6.52
CA ILE A 73 11.38 7.53 5.14
C ILE A 73 12.81 8.12 5.00
N PRO A 74 13.29 9.01 5.90
CA PRO A 74 14.66 9.51 5.80
C PRO A 74 15.74 8.43 5.85
N ASP A 75 15.57 7.42 6.72
CA ASP A 75 16.56 6.36 6.90
C ASP A 75 16.61 5.42 5.68
N ILE A 76 15.44 5.06 5.14
CA ILE A 76 15.34 4.26 3.91
C ILE A 76 15.91 5.02 2.71
N MET A 77 15.68 6.32 2.62
CA MET A 77 16.24 7.16 1.58
C MET A 77 17.77 7.07 1.56
N VAL A 78 18.41 7.26 2.71
CA VAL A 78 19.87 7.15 2.84
C VAL A 78 20.36 5.73 2.50
N GLN A 79 19.67 4.70 3.01
CA GLN A 79 20.06 3.29 2.76
C GLN A 79 19.90 2.89 1.29
N SER A 80 19.02 3.52 0.55
CA SER A 80 18.82 3.29 -0.89
C SER A 80 19.88 3.96 -1.78
N GLY A 81 20.74 4.80 -1.21
CA GLY A 81 21.69 5.61 -1.94
C GLY A 81 21.12 6.89 -2.54
N ALA A 82 19.85 7.21 -2.28
CA ALA A 82 19.24 8.47 -2.67
C ALA A 82 19.44 9.54 -1.58
N THR A 83 19.35 10.81 -1.98
CA THR A 83 19.42 11.95 -1.07
C THR A 83 18.01 12.52 -0.85
N LEU A 84 17.61 12.66 0.41
CA LEU A 84 16.34 13.29 0.77
C LEU A 84 16.40 14.80 0.55
N HIS A 85 15.45 15.34 -0.21
CA HIS A 85 15.22 16.76 -0.36
C HIS A 85 13.83 17.12 0.15
N GLU A 86 13.76 17.64 1.37
CA GLU A 86 12.50 17.97 2.03
C GLU A 86 11.93 19.31 1.55
N VAL A 87 10.62 19.36 1.27
CA VAL A 87 9.92 20.59 0.86
C VAL A 87 8.73 20.91 1.76
N GLY A 88 8.32 22.18 1.73
CA GLY A 88 7.21 22.68 2.53
C GLY A 88 7.52 22.73 4.03
N THR A 89 6.46 22.64 4.83
CA THR A 89 6.50 22.61 6.29
C THR A 89 5.78 21.38 6.82
N THR A 90 5.77 21.17 8.14
CA THR A 90 5.09 20.03 8.78
C THR A 90 3.62 19.90 8.37
N ASN A 91 2.92 21.03 8.24
CA ASN A 91 1.47 21.06 8.02
C ASN A 91 1.05 21.66 6.69
N LYS A 92 1.98 22.22 5.90
CA LYS A 92 1.66 22.81 4.59
C LYS A 92 2.77 22.57 3.59
N THR A 93 2.38 22.00 2.46
CA THR A 93 3.22 21.87 1.26
C THR A 93 2.38 22.23 0.05
N LYS A 94 2.94 23.07 -0.82
CA LYS A 94 2.29 23.58 -2.03
C LYS A 94 2.99 23.07 -3.28
N PRO A 95 2.31 23.01 -4.42
CA PRO A 95 2.95 22.70 -5.71
C PRO A 95 4.22 23.50 -5.95
N SER A 96 4.20 24.80 -5.67
CA SER A 96 5.35 25.69 -5.83
C SER A 96 6.56 25.35 -4.94
N ASP A 97 6.38 24.57 -3.87
CA ASP A 97 7.49 24.12 -3.03
C ASP A 97 8.27 23.00 -3.73
N TYR A 98 7.56 22.09 -4.41
CA TYR A 98 8.17 21.07 -5.28
C TYR A 98 8.88 21.70 -6.47
N GLU A 99 8.21 22.60 -7.21
CA GLU A 99 8.77 23.27 -8.38
C GLU A 99 10.09 24.00 -8.07
N LYS A 100 10.17 24.71 -6.94
CA LYS A 100 11.40 25.42 -6.52
C LYS A 100 12.53 24.50 -6.08
N ALA A 101 12.23 23.28 -5.64
CA ALA A 101 13.22 22.31 -5.18
C ALA A 101 13.86 21.53 -6.33
N ILE A 102 13.16 21.43 -7.47
CA ILE A 102 13.67 20.70 -8.65
C ILE A 102 14.93 21.37 -9.19
N ASN A 103 15.97 20.56 -9.39
CA ASN A 103 17.26 20.97 -9.92
C ASN A 103 17.89 19.82 -10.71
N GLU A 104 19.11 20.01 -11.26
CA GLU A 104 19.81 19.03 -12.08
C GLU A 104 20.15 17.71 -11.36
N ASN A 105 20.13 17.69 -10.02
CA ASN A 105 20.39 16.48 -9.24
C ASN A 105 19.09 15.75 -8.87
N THR A 106 17.92 16.31 -9.16
CA THR A 106 16.63 15.69 -8.84
C THR A 106 16.41 14.45 -9.69
N GLY A 107 16.21 13.29 -9.04
CA GLY A 107 15.97 12.01 -9.69
C GLY A 107 14.52 11.56 -9.68
N ALA A 108 13.74 12.01 -8.68
CA ALA A 108 12.31 11.67 -8.56
C ALA A 108 11.57 12.65 -7.65
N LEU A 109 10.24 12.73 -7.82
CA LEU A 109 9.31 13.29 -6.84
C LEU A 109 8.63 12.13 -6.12
N MET A 110 8.40 12.27 -4.82
CA MET A 110 7.77 11.21 -4.02
C MET A 110 6.67 11.78 -3.14
N LYS A 111 5.51 11.10 -3.16
CA LYS A 111 4.42 11.26 -2.20
C LYS A 111 4.38 10.06 -1.28
N VAL A 112 4.16 10.29 0.02
CA VAL A 112 3.99 9.23 1.01
C VAL A 112 2.67 9.44 1.74
N HIS A 113 1.80 8.43 1.69
CA HIS A 113 0.53 8.49 2.39
C HIS A 113 0.73 8.35 3.90
N THR A 114 0.17 9.29 4.66
CA THR A 114 0.25 9.33 6.12
C THR A 114 -0.75 8.36 6.76
N SER A 115 -0.56 7.06 6.49
CA SER A 115 -1.52 6.00 6.84
C SER A 115 -1.67 5.73 8.33
N ASN A 116 -0.74 6.19 9.18
CA ASN A 116 -0.72 5.92 10.62
C ASN A 116 -0.84 7.16 11.51
N TYR A 117 -0.94 8.36 10.91
CA TYR A 117 -1.22 9.61 11.63
C TYR A 117 -1.98 10.59 10.72
N LYS A 118 -2.54 11.64 11.31
CA LYS A 118 -3.19 12.73 10.58
C LYS A 118 -2.82 14.07 11.19
N ILE A 119 -2.46 15.04 10.35
CA ILE A 119 -2.26 16.43 10.76
C ILE A 119 -3.60 17.15 10.59
N MET A 120 -4.06 17.81 11.64
CA MET A 120 -5.35 18.50 11.66
C MET A 120 -5.18 20.00 11.87
N GLY A 121 -6.10 20.80 11.36
CA GLY A 121 -6.13 22.25 11.52
C GLY A 121 -5.84 22.97 10.21
N PHE A 122 -4.94 23.95 10.23
CA PHE A 122 -4.54 24.70 9.04
C PHE A 122 -3.51 23.90 8.22
N THR A 123 -3.99 22.92 7.45
CA THR A 123 -3.17 22.02 6.65
C THR A 123 -3.34 22.30 5.15
N GLU A 124 -2.33 21.94 4.36
CA GLU A 124 -2.35 21.96 2.90
C GLU A 124 -1.38 20.90 2.40
N GLU A 125 -1.79 20.05 1.49
CA GLU A 125 -0.94 19.04 0.87
C GLU A 125 -1.08 19.09 -0.65
N VAL A 126 -0.10 18.58 -1.36
CA VAL A 126 -0.14 18.47 -2.81
C VAL A 126 -0.86 17.17 -3.16
N GLU A 127 -1.93 17.27 -3.94
CA GLU A 127 -2.67 16.11 -4.40
C GLU A 127 -1.84 15.28 -5.38
N LEU A 128 -2.21 13.99 -5.54
CA LEU A 128 -1.41 13.06 -6.34
C LEU A 128 -1.36 13.46 -7.82
N ASP A 129 -2.46 13.92 -8.38
CA ASP A 129 -2.57 14.38 -9.76
C ASP A 129 -1.76 15.66 -10.00
N GLU A 130 -1.77 16.63 -9.07
CA GLU A 130 -0.92 17.82 -9.12
C GLU A 130 0.56 17.44 -9.14
N LEU A 131 0.98 16.49 -8.27
CA LEU A 131 2.37 16.05 -8.24
C LEU A 131 2.78 15.32 -9.52
N VAL A 132 1.87 14.53 -10.09
CA VAL A 132 2.08 13.84 -11.37
C VAL A 132 2.24 14.85 -12.51
N ASP A 133 1.48 15.94 -12.50
CA ASP A 133 1.60 16.99 -13.53
C ASP A 133 2.94 17.73 -13.39
N ILE A 134 3.39 18.08 -12.18
CA ILE A 134 4.74 18.63 -11.95
C ILE A 134 5.82 17.68 -12.49
N GLY A 135 5.69 16.37 -12.19
CA GLY A 135 6.63 15.36 -12.68
C GLY A 135 6.70 15.31 -14.21
N LYS A 136 5.56 15.40 -14.90
CA LYS A 136 5.48 15.45 -16.37
C LYS A 136 6.14 16.70 -16.94
N ASP A 137 5.89 17.87 -16.34
CA ASP A 137 6.43 19.15 -16.80
C ASP A 137 7.96 19.22 -16.70
N HIS A 138 8.54 18.46 -15.76
CA HIS A 138 9.98 18.41 -15.53
C HIS A 138 10.67 17.10 -16.00
N ASP A 139 9.95 16.21 -16.66
CA ASP A 139 10.41 14.87 -17.08
C ASP A 139 11.00 14.04 -15.91
N LEU A 140 10.40 14.17 -14.73
CA LEU A 140 10.78 13.46 -13.52
C LEU A 140 9.74 12.36 -13.18
N PRO A 141 10.20 11.16 -12.77
CA PRO A 141 9.29 10.14 -12.31
C PRO A 141 8.67 10.52 -10.96
N VAL A 142 7.38 10.15 -10.81
CA VAL A 142 6.65 10.31 -9.56
C VAL A 142 6.42 8.96 -8.92
N ILE A 143 6.78 8.84 -7.63
CA ILE A 143 6.65 7.65 -6.79
C ILE A 143 5.59 7.92 -5.73
N PHE A 144 4.64 7.01 -5.57
CA PHE A 144 3.65 7.07 -4.49
C PHE A 144 3.76 5.88 -3.55
N ASP A 145 4.22 6.09 -2.33
CA ASP A 145 4.14 5.09 -1.26
C ASP A 145 2.78 5.21 -0.56
N MET A 146 1.83 4.40 -1.02
CA MET A 146 0.47 4.38 -0.48
C MET A 146 0.40 3.65 0.87
N GLY A 147 1.22 2.64 1.08
CA GLY A 147 1.28 1.85 2.29
C GLY A 147 0.11 0.89 2.52
N ASN A 148 -1.14 1.33 2.44
CA ASN A 148 -2.32 0.55 2.87
C ASN A 148 -2.80 -0.55 1.90
N GLY A 149 -2.58 -0.41 0.58
CA GLY A 149 -2.93 -1.41 -0.43
C GLY A 149 -4.44 -1.60 -0.68
N LEU A 150 -5.25 -0.58 -0.44
CA LEU A 150 -6.69 -0.64 -0.68
C LEU A 150 -6.98 -0.82 -2.18
N MET A 151 -7.78 -1.84 -2.53
CA MET A 151 -8.10 -2.17 -3.92
C MET A 151 -9.52 -1.76 -4.34
N VAL A 152 -10.36 -1.40 -3.37
CA VAL A 152 -11.78 -1.05 -3.57
C VAL A 152 -12.09 0.29 -2.91
N ASN A 153 -13.15 0.97 -3.34
CA ASN A 153 -13.61 2.17 -2.66
C ASN A 153 -14.43 1.78 -1.41
N LEU A 154 -14.06 2.33 -0.25
CA LEU A 154 -14.73 2.10 1.03
C LEU A 154 -15.36 3.36 1.62
N SER A 155 -15.54 4.42 0.83
CA SER A 155 -16.12 5.69 1.30
C SER A 155 -17.53 5.52 1.89
N GLU A 156 -18.33 4.56 1.39
CA GLU A 156 -19.64 4.24 1.94
C GLU A 156 -19.59 3.70 3.38
N TYR A 157 -18.43 3.18 3.81
CA TYR A 157 -18.17 2.73 5.17
C TYR A 157 -17.43 3.77 6.02
N GLY A 158 -17.30 5.00 5.53
CA GLY A 158 -16.60 6.10 6.21
C GLY A 158 -15.07 6.07 6.07
N LEU A 159 -14.54 5.20 5.21
CA LEU A 159 -13.12 5.16 4.87
C LEU A 159 -12.86 5.92 3.57
N ASP A 160 -12.39 7.14 3.71
CA ASP A 160 -11.93 7.95 2.57
C ASP A 160 -10.40 7.83 2.43
N GLU A 161 -9.97 6.65 2.00
CA GLU A 161 -8.56 6.29 1.79
C GLU A 161 -8.26 6.17 0.30
N PRO A 162 -7.05 6.52 -0.15
CA PRO A 162 -6.66 6.30 -1.54
C PRO A 162 -6.68 4.81 -1.87
N ASN A 163 -7.13 4.45 -3.07
CA ASN A 163 -7.09 3.08 -3.55
C ASN A 163 -6.20 2.92 -4.78
N VAL A 164 -5.64 1.73 -4.96
CA VAL A 164 -4.62 1.45 -5.99
C VAL A 164 -5.13 1.71 -7.40
N PRO A 165 -6.30 1.19 -7.84
CA PRO A 165 -6.78 1.42 -9.20
C PRO A 165 -7.01 2.90 -9.49
N ALA A 166 -7.66 3.64 -8.58
CA ALA A 166 -7.91 5.08 -8.76
C ALA A 166 -6.59 5.87 -8.82
N SER A 167 -5.63 5.58 -7.95
CA SER A 167 -4.32 6.25 -7.96
C SER A 167 -3.57 6.03 -9.27
N LEU A 168 -3.66 4.84 -9.87
CA LEU A 168 -3.02 4.57 -11.17
C LEU A 168 -3.65 5.34 -12.33
N THR A 169 -4.94 5.73 -12.24
CA THR A 169 -5.58 6.55 -13.29
C THR A 169 -5.04 7.97 -13.38
N THR A 170 -4.33 8.49 -12.37
CA THR A 170 -3.66 9.79 -12.42
C THR A 170 -2.49 9.82 -13.40
N GLY A 171 -2.00 8.64 -13.82
CA GLY A 171 -0.82 8.50 -14.66
C GLY A 171 0.50 8.46 -13.89
N ILE A 172 0.43 8.20 -12.58
CA ILE A 172 1.60 7.97 -11.71
C ILE A 172 2.59 6.98 -12.33
N ASP A 173 3.88 7.20 -12.11
CA ASP A 173 4.91 6.31 -12.65
C ASP A 173 5.06 5.01 -11.89
N VAL A 174 5.10 5.08 -10.55
CA VAL A 174 5.24 3.92 -9.66
C VAL A 174 4.44 4.13 -8.38
N ILE A 175 3.65 3.13 -8.02
CA ILE A 175 2.95 3.05 -6.74
C ILE A 175 3.45 1.82 -5.97
N LEU A 176 3.63 1.97 -4.64
CA LEU A 176 4.00 0.87 -3.76
C LEU A 176 3.01 0.74 -2.60
N PHE A 177 2.77 -0.50 -2.17
CA PHE A 177 1.86 -0.78 -1.07
C PHE A 177 2.08 -2.15 -0.43
N SER A 178 1.55 -2.31 0.79
CA SER A 178 1.62 -3.56 1.55
C SER A 178 0.53 -4.54 1.14
N GLY A 179 0.85 -5.83 1.13
CA GLY A 179 -0.11 -6.90 0.87
C GLY A 179 -0.96 -7.28 2.08
N ASP A 180 -0.47 -7.06 3.29
CA ASP A 180 -1.02 -7.55 4.56
C ASP A 180 -1.81 -6.49 5.36
N LYS A 181 -2.15 -5.36 4.74
CA LYS A 181 -3.01 -4.32 5.32
C LYS A 181 -4.42 -4.40 4.71
N LEU A 182 -4.91 -3.30 4.11
CA LEU A 182 -6.27 -3.26 3.54
C LEU A 182 -6.46 -4.15 2.30
N LEU A 183 -5.38 -4.56 1.62
CA LEU A 183 -5.45 -5.59 0.60
C LEU A 183 -5.90 -6.95 1.20
N GLY A 184 -5.54 -7.24 2.45
CA GLY A 184 -5.96 -8.44 3.16
C GLY A 184 -5.28 -9.74 2.74
N GLY A 185 -4.13 -9.63 2.09
CA GLY A 185 -3.28 -10.75 1.67
C GLY A 185 -2.16 -11.09 2.65
N PRO A 186 -1.19 -11.90 2.24
CA PRO A 186 0.01 -12.16 3.01
C PRO A 186 0.93 -10.94 3.03
N GLN A 187 1.90 -10.92 3.95
CA GLN A 187 2.96 -9.92 3.96
C GLN A 187 3.69 -9.92 2.62
N ALA A 188 3.66 -8.79 1.95
CA ALA A 188 4.37 -8.52 0.71
C ALA A 188 4.45 -7.00 0.49
N GLY A 189 5.42 -6.57 -0.30
CA GLY A 189 5.46 -5.26 -0.93
C GLY A 189 5.11 -5.40 -2.40
N ILE A 190 4.11 -4.67 -2.85
CA ILE A 190 3.70 -4.65 -4.25
C ILE A 190 4.17 -3.35 -4.88
N ILE A 191 4.80 -3.44 -6.04
CA ILE A 191 5.26 -2.32 -6.84
C ILE A 191 4.53 -2.41 -8.17
N ALA A 192 3.71 -1.41 -8.50
CA ALA A 192 2.91 -1.37 -9.71
C ALA A 192 3.16 -0.05 -10.45
N GLY A 193 3.04 -0.02 -11.78
CA GLY A 193 3.21 1.21 -12.54
C GLY A 193 3.69 1.00 -13.96
N LYS A 194 4.43 1.97 -14.47
CA LYS A 194 4.93 1.97 -15.85
C LYS A 194 6.01 0.91 -16.05
N ARG A 195 5.86 0.11 -17.09
CA ARG A 195 6.72 -1.03 -17.43
C ARG A 195 8.21 -0.68 -17.42
N ARG A 196 8.59 0.47 -17.96
CA ARG A 196 9.98 0.92 -18.03
C ARG A 196 10.69 0.93 -16.67
N TYR A 197 9.99 1.30 -15.60
CA TYR A 197 10.53 1.33 -14.25
C TYR A 197 10.51 -0.04 -13.59
N ILE A 198 9.41 -0.78 -13.74
CA ILE A 198 9.29 -2.13 -13.16
C ILE A 198 10.35 -3.08 -13.76
N GLU A 199 10.61 -3.02 -15.05
CA GLU A 199 11.67 -3.81 -15.69
C GLU A 199 13.07 -3.44 -15.18
N LYS A 200 13.34 -2.16 -14.89
CA LYS A 200 14.59 -1.72 -14.28
C LYS A 200 14.76 -2.34 -12.89
N MET A 201 13.71 -2.35 -12.08
CA MET A 201 13.72 -2.96 -10.76
C MET A 201 13.89 -4.48 -10.82
N LYS A 202 13.20 -5.18 -11.73
CA LYS A 202 13.34 -6.65 -11.92
C LYS A 202 14.79 -7.07 -12.24
N LYS A 203 15.57 -6.18 -12.87
CA LYS A 203 16.99 -6.40 -13.21
C LYS A 203 17.96 -5.97 -12.10
N HIS A 204 17.49 -5.24 -11.10
CA HIS A 204 18.32 -4.73 -10.01
C HIS A 204 18.80 -5.87 -9.10
N PRO A 205 20.06 -5.87 -8.60
CA PRO A 205 20.58 -6.94 -7.72
C PRO A 205 19.72 -7.18 -6.45
N LEU A 206 19.16 -6.12 -5.85
CA LEU A 206 18.28 -6.21 -4.70
C LEU A 206 17.00 -7.02 -4.98
N ALA A 207 16.51 -7.06 -6.22
CA ALA A 207 15.33 -7.85 -6.58
C ALA A 207 15.45 -9.32 -6.19
N ARG A 208 16.68 -9.87 -6.25
CA ARG A 208 16.93 -11.24 -5.83
C ARG A 208 16.99 -11.40 -4.32
N ALA A 209 17.55 -10.44 -3.61
CA ALA A 209 17.65 -10.45 -2.15
C ALA A 209 16.27 -10.26 -1.48
N LEU A 210 15.40 -9.46 -2.11
CA LEU A 210 14.10 -9.06 -1.58
C LEU A 210 12.92 -9.90 -2.11
N ARG A 211 13.19 -10.98 -2.82
CA ARG A 211 12.14 -11.81 -3.43
C ARG A 211 11.33 -12.58 -2.40
N VAL A 212 10.03 -12.70 -2.63
CA VAL A 212 9.13 -13.52 -1.82
C VAL A 212 9.31 -15.01 -2.10
N ASP A 213 8.93 -15.82 -1.13
CA ASP A 213 8.87 -17.28 -1.23
C ASP A 213 7.60 -17.77 -1.93
N LYS A 214 7.53 -19.08 -2.20
CA LYS A 214 6.40 -19.68 -2.92
C LYS A 214 5.08 -19.71 -2.13
N MET A 215 5.14 -19.70 -0.80
CA MET A 215 3.93 -19.71 0.03
C MET A 215 3.23 -18.35 -0.06
N THR A 216 4.03 -17.28 -0.01
CA THR A 216 3.55 -15.90 -0.21
C THR A 216 2.91 -15.74 -1.59
N PHE A 217 3.52 -16.27 -2.66
CA PHE A 217 2.90 -16.23 -4.00
C PHE A 217 1.56 -16.95 -4.04
N ALA A 218 1.47 -18.16 -3.47
CA ALA A 218 0.23 -18.94 -3.48
C ALA A 218 -0.89 -18.25 -2.68
N ALA A 219 -0.58 -17.72 -1.50
CA ALA A 219 -1.55 -17.01 -0.67
C ALA A 219 -2.01 -15.69 -1.33
N MET A 220 -1.06 -14.94 -1.94
CA MET A 220 -1.37 -13.71 -2.65
C MET A 220 -2.26 -13.98 -3.86
N GLU A 221 -1.99 -15.03 -4.64
CA GLU A 221 -2.81 -15.42 -5.79
C GLU A 221 -4.26 -15.69 -5.39
N GLU A 222 -4.48 -16.44 -4.32
CA GLU A 222 -5.82 -16.75 -3.82
C GLU A 222 -6.55 -15.51 -3.27
N THR A 223 -5.82 -14.58 -2.66
CA THR A 223 -6.38 -13.29 -2.23
C THR A 223 -6.79 -12.45 -3.43
N LEU A 224 -5.91 -12.29 -4.41
CA LEU A 224 -6.14 -11.45 -5.59
C LEU A 224 -7.27 -11.97 -6.47
N LYS A 225 -7.43 -13.29 -6.61
CA LYS A 225 -8.55 -13.90 -7.35
C LYS A 225 -9.92 -13.41 -6.85
N LYS A 226 -10.05 -13.13 -5.57
CA LYS A 226 -11.30 -12.64 -4.99
C LYS A 226 -11.66 -11.22 -5.45
N TYR A 227 -10.66 -10.41 -5.75
CA TYR A 227 -10.87 -9.04 -6.25
C TYR A 227 -11.41 -8.93 -7.68
N ARG A 228 -11.47 -10.04 -8.45
CA ARG A 228 -12.16 -10.07 -9.74
C ARG A 228 -13.67 -9.78 -9.63
N ASP A 229 -14.23 -10.01 -8.46
CA ASP A 229 -15.60 -9.65 -8.11
C ASP A 229 -15.58 -8.93 -6.75
N THR A 230 -15.88 -7.65 -6.75
CA THR A 230 -15.88 -6.81 -5.53
C THR A 230 -16.80 -7.40 -4.45
N SER A 231 -17.93 -8.00 -4.80
CA SER A 231 -18.86 -8.60 -3.84
C SER A 231 -18.25 -9.82 -3.16
N VAL A 232 -17.45 -10.60 -3.88
CA VAL A 232 -16.69 -11.73 -3.33
C VAL A 232 -15.57 -11.22 -2.43
N ALA A 233 -14.83 -10.19 -2.86
CA ALA A 233 -13.79 -9.60 -2.04
C ALA A 233 -14.33 -9.08 -0.71
N MET A 234 -15.41 -8.30 -0.73
CA MET A 234 -16.05 -7.75 0.48
C MET A 234 -16.57 -8.84 1.44
N ARG A 235 -17.04 -9.97 0.91
CA ARG A 235 -17.51 -11.09 1.72
C ARG A 235 -16.40 -11.97 2.27
N ASP A 236 -15.37 -12.27 1.48
CA ASP A 236 -14.40 -13.34 1.73
C ASP A 236 -13.07 -12.85 2.30
N ILE A 237 -12.67 -11.60 2.01
CA ILE A 237 -11.45 -11.01 2.58
C ILE A 237 -11.76 -10.51 3.99
N PRO A 238 -11.08 -11.04 5.02
CA PRO A 238 -11.48 -10.79 6.41
C PRO A 238 -11.52 -9.31 6.80
N VAL A 239 -10.53 -8.51 6.41
CA VAL A 239 -10.49 -7.07 6.74
C VAL A 239 -11.65 -6.32 6.08
N LEU A 240 -11.93 -6.57 4.81
CA LEU A 240 -13.04 -5.93 4.10
C LEU A 240 -14.39 -6.34 4.69
N ARG A 241 -14.56 -7.62 4.99
CA ARG A 241 -15.77 -8.14 5.65
C ARG A 241 -15.98 -7.52 7.04
N MET A 242 -14.91 -7.35 7.84
CA MET A 242 -15.04 -6.72 9.15
C MET A 242 -15.47 -5.26 9.04
N ILE A 243 -14.86 -4.49 8.13
CA ILE A 243 -15.20 -3.10 7.87
C ILE A 243 -16.65 -2.94 7.41
N SER A 244 -17.11 -3.83 6.53
CA SER A 244 -18.46 -3.76 5.95
C SER A 244 -19.54 -4.47 6.75
N THR A 245 -19.22 -5.05 7.91
CA THR A 245 -20.21 -5.78 8.72
C THR A 245 -21.21 -4.79 9.35
N PRO A 246 -22.52 -4.88 9.06
CA PRO A 246 -23.53 -4.00 9.65
C PRO A 246 -23.63 -4.17 11.17
N ARG A 247 -23.94 -3.07 11.88
CA ARG A 247 -24.04 -3.03 13.35
C ARG A 247 -25.06 -4.04 13.91
N ASP A 248 -26.18 -4.24 13.25
CA ASP A 248 -27.21 -5.22 13.67
C ASP A 248 -26.70 -6.67 13.67
N ILE A 249 -25.82 -7.01 12.72
CA ILE A 249 -25.15 -8.31 12.68
C ILE A 249 -24.17 -8.46 13.85
N LEU A 250 -23.43 -7.39 14.19
CA LEU A 250 -22.52 -7.38 15.34
C LEU A 250 -23.32 -7.53 16.65
N LEU A 251 -24.42 -6.78 16.81
CA LEU A 251 -25.29 -6.88 17.96
C LEU A 251 -25.84 -8.30 18.13
N GLY A 252 -26.32 -8.93 17.04
CA GLY A 252 -26.81 -10.32 17.10
C GLY A 252 -25.71 -11.34 17.46
N ARG A 253 -24.45 -11.08 17.14
CA ARG A 253 -23.30 -11.90 17.60
C ARG A 253 -23.02 -11.66 19.09
N ALA A 254 -23.04 -10.41 19.55
CA ALA A 254 -22.84 -10.02 20.94
C ALA A 254 -23.91 -10.62 21.84
N ASP A 255 -25.18 -10.61 21.44
CA ASP A 255 -26.29 -11.25 22.16
C ASP A 255 -26.07 -12.75 22.36
N LYS A 256 -25.72 -13.45 21.27
CA LYS A 256 -25.41 -14.88 21.30
C LYS A 256 -24.23 -15.21 22.20
N LEU A 257 -23.17 -14.41 22.15
CA LEU A 257 -21.99 -14.58 23.01
C LEU A 257 -22.32 -14.31 24.47
N SER A 258 -23.04 -13.22 24.76
CA SER A 258 -23.49 -12.86 26.10
C SER A 258 -24.37 -13.99 26.74
N ALA A 259 -25.31 -14.56 25.98
CA ALA A 259 -26.13 -15.68 26.43
C ALA A 259 -25.28 -16.91 26.79
N LYS A 260 -24.32 -17.29 25.91
CA LYS A 260 -23.42 -18.42 26.17
C LYS A 260 -22.54 -18.20 27.40
N ILE A 261 -22.02 -16.98 27.61
CA ILE A 261 -21.21 -16.67 28.80
C ILE A 261 -22.03 -16.81 30.08
N ARG A 262 -23.27 -16.29 30.10
CA ARG A 262 -24.16 -16.40 31.25
C ARG A 262 -24.55 -17.85 31.53
N GLU A 263 -24.79 -18.65 30.52
CA GLU A 263 -25.06 -20.08 30.65
C GLU A 263 -23.85 -20.84 31.22
N ALA A 264 -22.63 -20.50 30.79
CA ALA A 264 -21.42 -21.15 31.26
C ALA A 264 -21.02 -20.73 32.70
N ASN A 265 -21.34 -19.49 33.10
CA ASN A 265 -21.02 -18.96 34.41
C ASN A 265 -22.04 -17.84 34.81
N ASP A 266 -23.01 -18.18 35.62
CA ASP A 266 -24.07 -17.30 36.12
C ASP A 266 -23.58 -16.18 37.06
N ARG A 267 -22.34 -16.29 37.58
CA ARG A 267 -21.73 -15.28 38.45
C ARG A 267 -21.17 -14.09 37.68
N LEU A 268 -21.03 -14.20 36.34
CA LEU A 268 -20.53 -13.12 35.51
C LEU A 268 -21.65 -12.14 35.15
N ASN A 269 -21.40 -10.86 35.42
CA ASN A 269 -22.30 -9.78 34.98
C ASN A 269 -21.83 -9.32 33.58
N VAL A 270 -22.51 -9.82 32.56
CA VAL A 270 -22.19 -9.52 31.16
C VAL A 270 -23.11 -8.42 30.65
N ARG A 271 -22.54 -7.35 30.10
CA ARG A 271 -23.25 -6.25 29.44
C ARG A 271 -22.78 -6.12 28.02
N ILE A 272 -23.69 -5.84 27.09
CA ILE A 272 -23.38 -5.38 25.75
C ILE A 272 -23.40 -3.86 25.82
N VAL A 273 -22.36 -3.24 25.27
CA VAL A 273 -22.20 -1.80 25.19
C VAL A 273 -21.86 -1.42 23.76
N ASP A 274 -22.29 -0.24 23.32
CA ASP A 274 -21.80 0.31 22.06
C ASP A 274 -20.33 0.69 22.23
N ALA A 275 -19.53 0.37 21.23
CA ALA A 275 -18.12 0.68 21.15
C ALA A 275 -17.77 1.31 19.79
N GLU A 276 -16.64 1.95 19.73
CA GLU A 276 -16.04 2.43 18.50
C GLU A 276 -14.64 1.85 18.41
N ASP A 277 -14.35 1.15 17.32
CA ASP A 277 -13.07 0.51 17.08
C ASP A 277 -12.33 1.14 15.89
N GLN A 278 -11.02 1.23 16.01
CA GLN A 278 -10.16 1.64 14.91
C GLN A 278 -9.77 0.43 14.07
N ILE A 279 -9.54 0.65 12.76
CA ILE A 279 -9.08 -0.40 11.85
C ILE A 279 -7.69 -0.91 12.27
N GLY A 280 -6.87 -0.06 12.89
CA GLY A 280 -5.54 -0.41 13.40
C GLY A 280 -4.49 -0.62 12.30
N GLY A 281 -3.33 -1.11 12.70
CA GLY A 281 -2.31 -1.59 11.76
C GLY A 281 -1.70 -0.52 10.83
N GLY A 282 -1.79 0.77 11.15
CA GLY A 282 -1.27 1.84 10.31
C GLY A 282 -2.13 2.10 9.07
N SER A 283 -3.45 1.99 9.23
CA SER A 283 -4.44 2.34 8.19
C SER A 283 -5.58 3.15 8.83
N ALA A 284 -5.95 4.25 8.18
CA ALA A 284 -7.08 5.11 8.54
C ALA A 284 -7.13 5.51 10.04
N PRO A 285 -6.13 6.22 10.58
CA PRO A 285 -5.94 6.40 12.03
C PRO A 285 -7.04 7.19 12.72
N MET A 286 -7.87 7.91 11.97
CA MET A 286 -8.97 8.74 12.50
C MET A 286 -10.35 8.18 12.18
N VAL A 287 -10.41 6.97 11.63
CA VAL A 287 -11.68 6.32 11.30
C VAL A 287 -12.08 5.38 12.44
N PHE A 288 -13.25 5.64 12.99
CA PHE A 288 -13.86 4.83 14.02
C PHE A 288 -15.05 4.10 13.42
N LEU A 289 -15.04 2.79 13.52
CA LEU A 289 -16.13 1.93 13.08
C LEU A 289 -17.02 1.56 14.26
N PRO A 290 -18.35 1.55 14.10
CA PRO A 290 -19.25 1.12 15.15
C PRO A 290 -19.06 -0.36 15.45
N GLY A 291 -18.87 -0.70 16.74
CA GLY A 291 -18.68 -2.05 17.28
C GLY A 291 -19.69 -2.44 18.35
#